data_1badabd1a5ae0ea1db6127252abc171d
#
_entry.id   1badabd1a5ae0ea1db6127252abc171d
#
_cell.length_a   1.000
_cell.length_b   1.000
_cell.length_c   1.000
_cell.angle_alpha   90.00
_cell.angle_beta   90.00
_cell.angle_gamma   90.00
#
_symmetry.space_group_name_H-M   'P 1'
#
loop_
_entity.id
_entity.type
_entity.pdbx_description
1 polymer ?
#
loop_
_entity_poly.entity_id
_entity_poly.type
_entity_poly.pdbx_seq_one_letter_code
_entity_poly.pdbx_strand_id
1 'polypeptide(L)'
;MSEPSVPPPPPPYYTPPPPAGPTSGGAVSPNRSIMIVLSYLWLLAIVPLVTEKEDREVQWHAKHGIVLMVAELILGMALWIVIIAAHFIPFLGCIIWIFQVVLWIGILIVHILCIVKGTQGGRFIIPGVSQYADRF
;
A
#
# COMPACT_ATOMS: atom_id res chain seq x y z
N MET A 1 4.16 -39.74 61.05
CA MET A 1 4.16 -38.31 60.83
C MET A 1 4.25 -38.10 59.34
N SER A 2 3.14 -37.70 58.71
CA SER A 2 3.07 -37.47 57.27
C SER A 2 3.50 -36.03 56.99
N GLU A 3 4.55 -35.82 56.18
CA GLU A 3 4.98 -34.48 55.72
C GLU A 3 3.87 -33.83 54.92
N PRO A 4 3.56 -32.54 55.15
CA PRO A 4 2.60 -31.83 54.34
C PRO A 4 3.19 -31.64 52.91
N SER A 5 2.47 -32.19 51.92
CA SER A 5 2.84 -32.03 50.50
C SER A 5 2.73 -30.56 50.08
N VAL A 6 3.83 -29.95 49.72
CA VAL A 6 3.90 -28.60 49.15
C VAL A 6 3.18 -28.63 47.80
N PRO A 7 2.21 -27.75 47.55
CA PRO A 7 1.55 -27.70 46.24
C PRO A 7 2.56 -27.32 45.15
N PRO A 8 2.42 -27.88 43.93
CA PRO A 8 3.33 -27.54 42.82
C PRO A 8 3.25 -26.04 42.50
N PRO A 9 4.39 -25.42 42.07
CA PRO A 9 4.41 -24.02 41.72
C PRO A 9 3.46 -23.77 40.55
N PRO A 10 2.76 -22.61 40.53
CA PRO A 10 1.88 -22.26 39.42
C PRO A 10 2.68 -22.23 38.11
N PRO A 11 2.05 -22.63 36.99
CA PRO A 11 2.71 -22.57 35.69
C PRO A 11 3.14 -21.14 35.36
N PRO A 12 4.27 -20.97 34.68
CA PRO A 12 4.75 -19.64 34.31
C PRO A 12 3.68 -18.92 33.48
N TYR A 13 3.35 -17.69 33.89
CA TYR A 13 2.42 -16.84 33.15
C TYR A 13 2.96 -16.63 31.72
N TYR A 14 2.24 -17.18 30.74
CA TYR A 14 2.52 -16.93 29.33
C TYR A 14 2.11 -15.49 29.03
N THR A 15 3.06 -14.57 29.11
CA THR A 15 2.88 -13.24 28.50
C THR A 15 3.01 -13.44 26.98
N PRO A 16 1.91 -13.23 26.22
CA PRO A 16 2.03 -13.26 24.77
C PRO A 16 3.10 -12.24 24.36
N PRO A 17 3.97 -12.57 23.40
CA PRO A 17 4.95 -11.61 22.92
C PRO A 17 4.21 -10.34 22.49
N PRO A 18 4.76 -9.14 22.79
CA PRO A 18 4.14 -7.90 22.33
C PRO A 18 3.92 -8.01 20.83
N PRO A 19 2.81 -7.45 20.31
CA PRO A 19 2.54 -7.44 18.88
C PRO A 19 3.82 -6.95 18.20
N ALA A 20 4.33 -7.76 17.26
CA ALA A 20 5.53 -7.44 16.53
C ALA A 20 5.33 -6.04 15.93
N GLY A 21 5.94 -5.05 16.55
CA GLY A 21 6.12 -3.74 15.97
C GLY A 21 6.79 -3.95 14.61
N PRO A 22 6.74 -2.99 13.69
CA PRO A 22 7.29 -3.13 12.36
C PRO A 22 8.71 -3.70 12.47
N THR A 23 8.88 -4.95 12.01
CA THR A 23 10.17 -5.64 12.02
C THR A 23 11.08 -4.96 11.01
N SER A 24 11.63 -3.84 11.41
CA SER A 24 12.64 -3.12 10.66
C SER A 24 14.00 -3.81 10.84
N GLY A 25 14.18 -4.91 10.14
CA GLY A 25 15.49 -5.56 10.01
C GLY A 25 16.39 -4.90 8.96
N GLY A 26 16.08 -3.68 8.53
CA GLY A 26 16.89 -2.89 7.60
C GLY A 26 17.22 -1.52 8.19
N ALA A 27 18.25 -0.85 7.65
CA ALA A 27 18.56 0.53 8.03
C ALA A 27 17.35 1.42 7.77
N VAL A 28 16.96 2.21 8.77
CA VAL A 28 15.84 3.16 8.63
C VAL A 28 16.36 4.39 7.90
N SER A 29 15.81 4.67 6.74
CA SER A 29 16.15 5.88 5.99
C SER A 29 15.76 7.15 6.79
N PRO A 30 16.66 8.15 6.93
CA PRO A 30 16.33 9.42 7.56
C PRO A 30 15.20 10.18 6.83
N ASN A 31 14.99 9.89 5.56
CA ASN A 31 13.97 10.51 4.72
C ASN A 31 12.80 9.57 4.41
N ARG A 32 12.58 8.54 5.25
CA ARG A 32 11.57 7.50 5.02
C ARG A 32 10.20 8.06 4.62
N SER A 33 9.69 9.05 5.35
CA SER A 33 8.37 9.63 5.06
C SER A 33 8.31 10.27 3.68
N ILE A 34 9.36 10.98 3.27
CA ILE A 34 9.45 11.60 1.94
C ILE A 34 9.50 10.53 0.87
N MET A 35 10.30 9.48 1.07
CA MET A 35 10.42 8.36 0.13
C MET A 35 9.12 7.59 -0.01
N ILE A 36 8.34 7.44 1.06
CA ILE A 36 7.00 6.84 1.01
C ILE A 36 6.04 7.72 0.21
N VAL A 37 6.07 9.05 0.39
CA VAL A 37 5.26 9.97 -0.42
C VAL A 37 5.63 9.85 -1.90
N LEU A 38 6.92 9.85 -2.23
CA LEU A 38 7.40 9.68 -3.60
C LEU A 38 6.94 8.35 -4.23
N SER A 39 6.83 7.29 -3.41
CA SER A 39 6.37 5.97 -3.85
C SER A 39 4.97 5.98 -4.47
N TYR A 40 4.14 6.96 -4.14
CA TYR A 40 2.77 7.08 -4.66
C TYR A 40 2.60 8.27 -5.62
N LEU A 41 3.70 8.92 -6.03
CA LEU A 41 3.68 9.98 -7.03
C LEU A 41 4.09 9.46 -8.42
N TRP A 42 3.38 8.47 -8.92
CA TRP A 42 3.55 7.94 -10.28
C TRP A 42 5.01 7.59 -10.59
N LEU A 43 5.59 8.20 -11.64
CA LEU A 43 6.97 7.93 -12.08
C LEU A 43 8.01 8.16 -10.98
N LEU A 44 7.72 9.00 -9.97
CA LEU A 44 8.63 9.23 -8.86
C LEU A 44 8.77 8.00 -7.94
N ALA A 45 7.87 7.01 -8.04
CA ALA A 45 7.98 5.74 -7.33
C ALA A 45 9.26 4.95 -7.67
N ILE A 46 9.86 5.22 -8.81
CA ILE A 46 11.13 4.62 -9.22
C ILE A 46 12.29 5.13 -8.34
N VAL A 47 12.23 6.38 -7.88
CA VAL A 47 13.30 6.98 -7.07
C VAL A 47 13.51 6.21 -5.78
N PRO A 48 12.53 6.04 -4.87
CA PRO A 48 12.73 5.27 -3.66
C PRO A 48 13.07 3.80 -3.93
N LEU A 49 12.59 3.22 -5.02
CA LEU A 49 12.92 1.85 -5.39
C LEU A 49 14.42 1.66 -5.66
N VAL A 50 15.07 2.65 -6.25
CA VAL A 50 16.49 2.59 -6.65
C VAL A 50 17.40 3.10 -5.54
N THR A 51 16.99 4.14 -4.80
CA THR A 51 17.84 4.82 -3.81
C THR A 51 17.82 4.15 -2.44
N GLU A 52 16.66 3.65 -1.99
CA GLU A 52 16.45 3.15 -0.63
C GLU A 52 16.35 1.62 -0.60
N LYS A 53 17.36 0.92 -1.10
CA LYS A 53 17.35 -0.55 -1.22
C LYS A 53 17.37 -1.27 0.13
N GLU A 54 17.87 -0.63 1.17
CA GLU A 54 18.05 -1.23 2.49
C GLU A 54 16.81 -1.06 3.38
N ASP A 55 15.97 -0.05 3.13
CA ASP A 55 14.74 0.17 3.89
C ASP A 55 13.58 -0.64 3.30
N ARG A 56 13.27 -1.76 3.96
CA ARG A 56 12.21 -2.69 3.53
C ARG A 56 10.82 -2.05 3.45
N GLU A 57 10.51 -1.08 4.31
CA GLU A 57 9.22 -0.40 4.28
C GLU A 57 9.12 0.50 3.05
N VAL A 58 10.17 1.28 2.76
CA VAL A 58 10.23 2.11 1.56
C VAL A 58 10.14 1.25 0.31
N GLN A 59 10.86 0.13 0.26
CA GLN A 59 10.80 -0.81 -0.86
C GLN A 59 9.41 -1.40 -1.05
N TRP A 60 8.73 -1.75 0.03
CA TRP A 60 7.36 -2.27 -0.03
C TRP A 60 6.41 -1.22 -0.64
N HIS A 61 6.47 0.02 -0.16
CA HIS A 61 5.65 1.12 -0.68
C HIS A 61 6.00 1.47 -2.13
N ALA A 62 7.28 1.47 -2.50
CA ALA A 62 7.72 1.74 -3.87
C ALA A 62 7.21 0.69 -4.87
N LYS A 63 7.28 -0.58 -4.54
CA LYS A 63 6.72 -1.67 -5.36
C LYS A 63 5.22 -1.54 -5.53
N HIS A 64 4.49 -1.26 -4.44
CA HIS A 64 3.05 -1.05 -4.49
C HIS A 64 2.67 0.18 -5.32
N GLY A 65 3.40 1.27 -5.19
CA GLY A 65 3.20 2.46 -6.00
C GLY A 65 3.40 2.22 -7.50
N ILE A 66 4.42 1.44 -7.88
CA ILE A 66 4.66 1.07 -9.28
C ILE A 66 3.52 0.19 -9.82
N VAL A 67 3.10 -0.83 -9.07
CA VAL A 67 1.99 -1.69 -9.51
C VAL A 67 0.71 -0.90 -9.63
N LEU A 68 0.44 0.02 -8.69
CA LEU A 68 -0.70 0.93 -8.76
C LEU A 68 -0.64 1.81 -10.00
N MET A 69 0.50 2.43 -10.29
CA MET A 69 0.74 3.23 -11.50
C MET A 69 0.46 2.42 -12.78
N VAL A 70 0.97 1.20 -12.86
CA VAL A 70 0.75 0.34 -14.03
C VAL A 70 -0.73 -0.01 -14.18
N ALA A 71 -1.42 -0.34 -13.07
CA ALA A 71 -2.85 -0.61 -13.08
C ALA A 71 -3.66 0.61 -13.56
N GLU A 72 -3.29 1.82 -13.13
CA GLU A 72 -3.92 3.07 -13.56
C GLU A 72 -3.67 3.38 -15.03
N LEU A 73 -2.47 3.11 -15.54
CA LEU A 73 -2.15 3.27 -16.96
C LEU A 73 -3.00 2.33 -17.83
N ILE A 74 -3.15 1.07 -17.42
CA ILE A 74 -3.99 0.09 -18.12
C ILE A 74 -5.46 0.54 -18.08
N LEU A 75 -5.94 0.94 -16.91
CA LEU A 75 -7.31 1.43 -16.73
C LEU A 75 -7.56 2.70 -17.57
N GLY A 76 -6.64 3.65 -17.53
CA GLY A 76 -6.71 4.88 -18.31
C GLY A 76 -6.76 4.63 -19.81
N MET A 77 -5.94 3.71 -20.31
CA MET A 77 -5.93 3.32 -21.71
C MET A 77 -7.24 2.64 -22.14
N ALA A 78 -7.78 1.74 -21.30
CA ALA A 78 -9.05 1.10 -21.55
C ALA A 78 -10.20 2.12 -21.61
N LEU A 79 -10.22 3.05 -20.65
CA LEU A 79 -11.23 4.12 -20.62
C LEU A 79 -11.10 5.06 -21.83
N TRP A 80 -9.90 5.34 -22.28
CA TRP A 80 -9.66 6.17 -23.46
C TRP A 80 -10.30 5.55 -24.71
N ILE A 81 -10.17 4.24 -24.90
CA ILE A 81 -10.82 3.51 -25.98
C ILE A 81 -12.34 3.62 -25.88
N VAL A 82 -12.91 3.47 -24.69
CA VAL A 82 -14.35 3.60 -24.43
C VAL A 82 -14.84 5.02 -24.75
N ILE A 83 -14.08 6.05 -24.36
CA ILE A 83 -14.41 7.46 -24.63
C ILE A 83 -14.46 7.73 -26.13
N ILE A 84 -13.46 7.25 -26.88
CA ILE A 84 -13.44 7.40 -28.34
C ILE A 84 -14.68 6.75 -28.97
N ALA A 85 -15.00 5.51 -28.55
CA ALA A 85 -16.19 4.81 -29.07
C ALA A 85 -17.49 5.54 -28.71
N ALA A 86 -17.58 6.11 -27.52
CA ALA A 86 -18.75 6.84 -27.04
C ALA A 86 -18.98 8.20 -27.73
N HIS A 87 -17.96 8.76 -28.36
CA HIS A 87 -18.06 10.04 -29.07
C HIS A 87 -19.08 10.01 -30.23
N PHE A 88 -19.33 8.82 -30.74
CA PHE A 88 -20.30 8.60 -31.82
C PHE A 88 -21.76 8.51 -31.34
N ILE A 89 -22.01 8.48 -30.04
CA ILE A 89 -23.36 8.34 -29.47
C ILE A 89 -23.73 9.61 -28.70
N PRO A 90 -24.74 10.39 -29.13
CA PRO A 90 -25.20 11.57 -28.42
C PRO A 90 -25.53 11.23 -26.94
N PHE A 91 -25.21 12.14 -26.01
CA PHE A 91 -25.44 12.04 -24.57
C PHE A 91 -24.56 11.01 -23.80
N LEU A 92 -24.04 9.96 -24.45
CA LEU A 92 -23.23 8.95 -23.80
C LEU A 92 -21.90 9.56 -23.31
N GLY A 93 -21.34 10.51 -24.04
CA GLY A 93 -20.12 11.23 -23.69
C GLY A 93 -20.22 11.96 -22.34
N CYS A 94 -21.36 12.61 -22.05
CA CYS A 94 -21.56 13.29 -20.77
C CYS A 94 -21.59 12.31 -19.59
N ILE A 95 -22.25 11.16 -19.75
CA ILE A 95 -22.35 10.14 -18.71
C ILE A 95 -20.95 9.56 -18.42
N ILE A 96 -20.20 9.25 -19.46
CA ILE A 96 -18.85 8.70 -19.34
C ILE A 96 -17.92 9.73 -18.70
N TRP A 97 -18.03 11.00 -19.06
CA TRP A 97 -17.24 12.07 -18.47
C TRP A 97 -17.47 12.20 -16.97
N ILE A 98 -18.73 12.17 -16.51
CA ILE A 98 -19.07 12.20 -15.09
C ILE A 98 -18.46 10.97 -14.38
N PHE A 99 -18.63 9.78 -14.96
CA PHE A 99 -18.04 8.56 -14.43
C PHE A 99 -16.52 8.64 -14.31
N GLN A 100 -15.86 9.20 -15.33
CA GLN A 100 -14.43 9.43 -15.34
C GLN A 100 -13.97 10.35 -14.21
N VAL A 101 -14.66 11.45 -13.98
CA VAL A 101 -14.34 12.39 -12.90
C VAL A 101 -14.47 11.70 -11.54
N VAL A 102 -15.55 10.96 -11.31
CA VAL A 102 -15.75 10.21 -10.05
C VAL A 102 -14.66 9.16 -9.86
N LEU A 103 -14.28 8.45 -10.92
CA LEU A 103 -13.20 7.46 -10.87
C LEU A 103 -11.86 8.09 -10.50
N TRP A 104 -11.49 9.22 -11.12
CA TRP A 104 -10.24 9.93 -10.80
C TRP A 104 -10.21 10.46 -9.37
N ILE A 105 -11.35 10.93 -8.86
CA ILE A 105 -11.47 11.31 -7.45
C ILE A 105 -11.25 10.09 -6.56
N GLY A 106 -11.82 8.94 -6.89
CA GLY A 106 -11.60 7.69 -6.16
C GLY A 106 -10.13 7.27 -6.13
N ILE A 107 -9.46 7.33 -7.27
CA ILE A 107 -8.01 7.05 -7.40
C ILE A 107 -7.20 8.01 -6.51
N LEU A 108 -7.50 9.31 -6.56
CA LEU A 108 -6.83 10.31 -5.72
C LEU A 108 -7.00 10.02 -4.23
N ILE A 109 -8.21 9.61 -3.81
CA ILE A 109 -8.46 9.23 -2.42
C ILE A 109 -7.60 8.02 -2.02
N VAL A 110 -7.49 7.00 -2.89
CA VAL A 110 -6.63 5.83 -2.64
C VAL A 110 -5.18 6.25 -2.47
N HIS A 111 -4.65 7.13 -3.33
CA HIS A 111 -3.29 7.66 -3.21
C HIS A 111 -3.07 8.37 -1.87
N ILE A 112 -3.99 9.25 -1.49
CA ILE A 112 -3.92 9.98 -0.21
C ILE A 112 -3.93 8.99 0.97
N LEU A 113 -4.82 7.98 0.95
CA LEU A 113 -4.88 6.97 2.00
C LEU A 113 -3.59 6.14 2.09
N CYS A 114 -3.01 5.76 0.96
CA CYS A 114 -1.74 5.04 0.91
C CYS A 114 -0.61 5.88 1.49
N ILE A 115 -0.53 7.17 1.14
CA ILE A 115 0.47 8.10 1.66
C ILE A 115 0.29 8.29 3.17
N VAL A 116 -0.91 8.61 3.64
CA VAL A 116 -1.19 8.86 5.06
C VAL A 116 -0.89 7.61 5.90
N LYS A 117 -1.38 6.45 5.47
CA LYS A 117 -1.10 5.18 6.17
C LYS A 117 0.39 4.84 6.15
N GLY A 118 1.03 5.01 5.00
CA GLY A 118 2.46 4.72 4.86
C GLY A 118 3.34 5.60 5.73
N THR A 119 3.08 6.89 5.79
CA THR A 119 3.83 7.83 6.64
C THR A 119 3.60 7.61 8.13
N GLN A 120 2.47 7.01 8.51
CA GLN A 120 2.18 6.58 9.88
C GLN A 120 2.78 5.21 10.24
N GLY A 121 3.56 4.61 9.36
CA GLY A 121 4.17 3.29 9.56
C GLY A 121 3.20 2.12 9.34
N GLY A 122 2.06 2.35 8.72
CA GLY A 122 1.08 1.32 8.36
C GLY A 122 1.17 0.92 6.90
N ARG A 123 0.68 -0.28 6.58
CA ARG A 123 0.54 -0.77 5.21
C ARG A 123 -0.93 -0.74 4.81
N PHE A 124 -1.22 -0.13 3.67
CA PHE A 124 -2.56 -0.17 3.09
C PHE A 124 -2.62 -1.26 2.03
N ILE A 125 -3.34 -2.33 2.32
CA ILE A 125 -3.47 -3.47 1.41
C ILE A 125 -4.63 -3.19 0.45
N ILE A 126 -4.29 -3.04 -0.83
CA ILE A 126 -5.28 -2.89 -1.90
C ILE A 126 -5.51 -4.27 -2.50
N PRO A 127 -6.73 -4.84 -2.42
CA PRO A 127 -7.00 -6.15 -3.00
C PRO A 127 -6.72 -6.14 -4.51
N GLY A 128 -5.95 -7.12 -4.98
CA GLY A 128 -5.44 -7.19 -6.35
C GLY A 128 -4.05 -6.58 -6.51
N VAL A 129 -3.84 -5.30 -6.19
CA VAL A 129 -2.55 -4.60 -6.34
C VAL A 129 -1.48 -5.21 -5.44
N SER A 130 -1.79 -5.42 -4.16
CA SER A 130 -0.82 -5.94 -3.19
C SER A 130 -0.36 -7.35 -3.53
N GLN A 131 -1.24 -8.21 -4.07
CA GLN A 131 -0.88 -9.57 -4.47
C GLN A 131 0.15 -9.62 -5.60
N TYR A 132 0.13 -8.63 -6.50
CA TYR A 132 1.12 -8.53 -7.57
C TYR A 132 2.41 -7.88 -7.08
N ALA A 133 2.32 -6.86 -6.23
CA ALA A 133 3.50 -6.18 -5.68
C ALA A 133 4.37 -7.11 -4.80
N ASP A 134 3.77 -8.06 -4.10
CA ASP A 134 4.48 -9.03 -3.26
C ASP A 134 5.21 -10.12 -4.06
N ARG A 135 4.98 -10.20 -5.39
CA ARG A 135 5.66 -11.16 -6.28
C ARG A 135 6.98 -10.65 -6.85
N PHE A 136 7.26 -9.37 -6.72
CA PHE A 136 8.54 -8.74 -7.11
C PHE A 136 9.44 -8.64 -5.87
#